data_6d74fc10542a85d6bb0796e75ee68b6e
#
_entry.id   6d74fc10542a85d6bb0796e75ee68b6e
#
_cell.length_a   1.000
_cell.length_b   1.000
_cell.length_c   1.000
_cell.angle_alpha   90.00
_cell.angle_beta   90.00
_cell.angle_gamma   90.00
#
_symmetry.space_group_name_H-M   'P 1'
#
loop_
_entity.id
_entity.type
_entity.pdbx_description
1 polymer ?
#
loop_
_entity_poly.entity_id
_entity_poly.type
_entity_poly.pdbx_seq_one_letter_code
_entity_poly.pdbx_strand_id
1 'polypeptide(L)'
;MKKLLFLISISLLSCQSPNKSNSYLDYSERSDKLSGGVKIIPINTPIGKFNVWTKRIGNNPAKKVLLLHGGPGANHEYFQAIESFFPKESIEFYYYDQLGSEFSDKPKDESLWTIARFVDEVEQVRQALKLNKENFIILGHSWGGILGLEYAFKYQNNLKALIISNMVPSIPDYIDYANNVLAPKLDPEVLKRIREYESVEDYSNTEYLSLIENHYYPKHVLRMPLENWPNPLLRSLTNTNKDIYVRMQGPSEFGVVGDAVLKEWDRKNDLKKLKIPILTIGGEYDTMDPKQMEWMSKEVQNGSYLHCPNGSHWSMYDDQENYFNGVTGFIKALP
;
A
#
# COMPACT_ATOMS: atom_id res chain seq x y z
N MET A 1 -52.94 29.39 -64.70
CA MET A 1 -52.03 29.80 -63.65
C MET A 1 -52.11 28.72 -62.57
N LYS A 2 -51.14 27.74 -62.55
CA LYS A 2 -51.06 26.70 -61.55
C LYS A 2 -50.05 27.14 -60.45
N LYS A 3 -50.53 27.29 -59.24
CA LYS A 3 -49.68 27.58 -58.06
C LYS A 3 -49.06 26.29 -57.58
N LEU A 4 -47.75 26.22 -57.63
CA LEU A 4 -46.92 25.11 -57.08
C LEU A 4 -46.66 25.37 -55.60
N LEU A 5 -47.26 24.60 -54.72
CA LEU A 5 -46.94 24.63 -53.31
C LEU A 5 -45.64 23.80 -53.05
N PHE A 6 -44.59 24.47 -52.58
CA PHE A 6 -43.36 23.79 -52.08
C PHE A 6 -43.57 23.42 -50.62
N LEU A 7 -43.66 22.14 -50.31
CA LEU A 7 -43.59 21.61 -48.92
C LEU A 7 -42.14 21.54 -48.54
N ILE A 8 -41.72 22.39 -47.63
CA ILE A 8 -40.40 22.27 -46.98
C ILE A 8 -40.54 21.26 -45.84
N SER A 9 -39.98 20.06 -46.04
CA SER A 9 -39.82 19.05 -44.98
C SER A 9 -38.65 19.48 -44.07
N ILE A 10 -38.95 19.98 -42.87
CA ILE A 10 -37.96 20.25 -41.85
C ILE A 10 -37.64 18.91 -41.16
N SER A 11 -36.53 18.28 -41.54
CA SER A 11 -35.97 17.14 -40.82
C SER A 11 -35.42 17.64 -39.49
N LEU A 12 -36.11 17.37 -38.40
CA LEU A 12 -35.57 17.52 -37.04
C LEU A 12 -34.45 16.48 -36.86
N LEU A 13 -33.23 16.88 -37.11
CA LEU A 13 -32.06 16.15 -36.63
C LEU A 13 -32.08 16.20 -35.10
N SER A 14 -32.56 15.15 -34.48
CA SER A 14 -32.37 14.90 -33.07
C SER A 14 -30.86 14.78 -32.81
N CYS A 15 -30.23 15.85 -32.33
CA CYS A 15 -28.94 15.76 -31.70
C CYS A 15 -29.11 14.88 -30.46
N GLN A 16 -28.90 13.57 -30.61
CA GLN A 16 -28.61 12.72 -29.44
C GLN A 16 -27.32 13.27 -28.86
N SER A 17 -27.42 13.86 -27.66
CA SER A 17 -26.24 14.18 -26.84
C SER A 17 -25.39 12.96 -26.78
N PRO A 18 -24.08 13.02 -27.10
CA PRO A 18 -23.21 11.87 -26.91
C PRO A 18 -23.33 11.44 -25.44
N ASN A 19 -23.60 10.13 -25.21
CA ASN A 19 -23.50 9.57 -23.89
C ASN A 19 -22.20 10.10 -23.28
N LYS A 20 -22.29 10.90 -22.22
CA LYS A 20 -21.12 11.31 -21.44
C LYS A 20 -20.49 10.02 -20.92
N SER A 21 -19.55 9.47 -21.68
CA SER A 21 -18.63 8.49 -21.11
C SER A 21 -17.97 9.20 -19.94
N ASN A 22 -18.12 8.68 -18.72
CA ASN A 22 -17.43 9.22 -17.56
C ASN A 22 -15.94 9.22 -17.87
N SER A 23 -15.41 10.35 -18.33
CA SER A 23 -13.99 10.52 -18.57
C SER A 23 -13.24 10.37 -17.25
N TYR A 24 -12.08 9.74 -17.27
CA TYR A 24 -11.20 9.64 -16.09
C TYR A 24 -10.95 11.00 -15.42
N LEU A 25 -10.92 12.08 -16.20
CA LEU A 25 -10.73 13.46 -15.72
C LEU A 25 -12.06 14.22 -15.51
N ASP A 26 -13.20 13.56 -15.60
CA ASP A 26 -14.49 14.20 -15.31
C ASP A 26 -14.71 14.31 -13.80
N TYR A 27 -14.63 15.52 -13.29
CA TYR A 27 -14.86 15.87 -11.89
C TYR A 27 -16.19 16.59 -11.67
N SER A 28 -17.06 16.69 -12.69
CA SER A 28 -18.27 17.53 -12.66
C SER A 28 -19.27 17.17 -11.56
N GLU A 29 -19.40 15.88 -11.23
CA GLU A 29 -20.34 15.39 -10.23
C GLU A 29 -19.68 15.05 -8.88
N ARG A 30 -18.41 15.43 -8.71
CA ARG A 30 -17.66 15.14 -7.48
C ARG A 30 -17.84 16.24 -6.44
N SER A 31 -18.18 15.85 -5.22
CA SER A 31 -18.27 16.77 -4.08
C SER A 31 -16.92 17.32 -3.61
N ASP A 32 -15.81 16.62 -3.95
CA ASP A 32 -14.44 16.95 -3.55
C ASP A 32 -13.65 17.75 -4.62
N LYS A 33 -14.30 18.20 -5.71
CA LYS A 33 -13.62 18.93 -6.80
C LYS A 33 -12.92 20.21 -6.36
N LEU A 34 -13.54 20.96 -5.43
CA LEU A 34 -12.97 22.21 -4.92
C LEU A 34 -11.82 21.98 -3.94
N SER A 35 -11.73 20.81 -3.34
CA SER A 35 -10.65 20.41 -2.42
C SER A 35 -9.53 19.62 -3.12
N GLY A 36 -9.56 19.54 -4.46
CA GLY A 36 -8.55 18.78 -5.23
C GLY A 36 -8.60 17.27 -4.97
N GLY A 37 -9.76 16.73 -4.56
CA GLY A 37 -9.94 15.32 -4.22
C GLY A 37 -9.65 14.99 -2.75
N VAL A 38 -9.19 15.97 -1.96
CA VAL A 38 -8.94 15.75 -0.52
C VAL A 38 -10.26 15.59 0.23
N LYS A 39 -10.31 14.62 1.13
CA LYS A 39 -11.40 14.40 2.06
C LYS A 39 -10.84 14.01 3.43
N ILE A 40 -11.20 14.80 4.43
CA ILE A 40 -10.94 14.48 5.83
C ILE A 40 -12.09 13.59 6.34
N ILE A 41 -11.77 12.43 6.87
CA ILE A 41 -12.74 11.42 7.31
C ILE A 41 -12.65 11.30 8.83
N PRO A 42 -13.74 11.65 9.57
CA PRO A 42 -13.81 11.38 10.98
C PRO A 42 -13.96 9.87 11.21
N ILE A 43 -13.14 9.33 12.09
CA ILE A 43 -13.15 7.94 12.54
C ILE A 43 -13.43 7.86 14.04
N ASN A 44 -14.06 6.77 14.47
CA ASN A 44 -14.25 6.45 15.87
C ASN A 44 -13.16 5.48 16.32
N THR A 45 -12.61 5.73 17.50
CA THR A 45 -11.65 4.85 18.16
C THR A 45 -12.11 4.57 19.58
N PRO A 46 -11.51 3.59 20.29
CA PRO A 46 -11.86 3.31 21.69
C PRO A 46 -11.71 4.50 22.64
N ILE A 47 -10.86 5.47 22.31
CA ILE A 47 -10.58 6.63 23.16
C ILE A 47 -11.15 7.95 22.62
N GLY A 48 -11.88 7.93 21.53
CA GLY A 48 -12.52 9.14 20.97
C GLY A 48 -12.52 9.18 19.46
N LYS A 49 -12.85 10.37 18.94
CA LYS A 49 -12.90 10.62 17.50
C LYS A 49 -11.63 11.32 17.04
N PHE A 50 -11.15 10.89 15.89
CA PHE A 50 -10.00 11.49 15.20
C PHE A 50 -10.32 11.65 13.72
N ASN A 51 -9.50 12.41 13.00
CA ASN A 51 -9.62 12.62 11.58
C ASN A 51 -8.47 11.93 10.84
N VAL A 52 -8.80 11.26 9.73
CA VAL A 52 -7.80 10.72 8.80
C VAL A 52 -7.94 11.40 7.46
N TRP A 53 -6.81 11.59 6.79
CA TRP A 53 -6.71 12.27 5.51
C TRP A 53 -6.72 11.28 4.35
N THR A 54 -7.49 11.62 3.31
CA THR A 54 -7.49 10.90 2.04
C THR A 54 -7.47 11.88 0.87
N LYS A 55 -6.92 11.45 -0.28
CA LYS A 55 -6.97 12.19 -1.54
C LYS A 55 -7.30 11.26 -2.70
N ARG A 56 -8.37 11.56 -3.42
CA ARG A 56 -8.80 10.82 -4.61
C ARG A 56 -8.18 11.38 -5.87
N ILE A 57 -7.66 10.50 -6.73
CA ILE A 57 -7.20 10.82 -8.08
C ILE A 57 -7.96 9.94 -9.07
N GLY A 58 -8.50 10.57 -10.11
CA GLY A 58 -9.25 9.93 -11.17
C GLY A 58 -10.74 9.78 -10.90
N ASN A 59 -11.42 9.15 -11.85
CA ASN A 59 -12.85 8.85 -11.84
C ASN A 59 -13.09 7.54 -12.57
N ASN A 60 -13.30 6.44 -11.84
CA ASN A 60 -13.62 5.13 -12.41
C ASN A 60 -14.66 4.42 -11.55
N PRO A 61 -15.81 3.99 -12.08
CA PRO A 61 -16.85 3.35 -11.28
C PRO A 61 -16.47 1.94 -10.79
N ALA A 62 -15.58 1.22 -11.50
CA ALA A 62 -15.31 -0.20 -11.31
C ALA A 62 -13.91 -0.53 -10.76
N LYS A 63 -12.95 0.41 -10.86
CA LYS A 63 -11.53 0.19 -10.50
C LYS A 63 -11.06 1.29 -9.57
N LYS A 64 -11.23 1.07 -8.26
CA LYS A 64 -10.90 2.02 -7.20
C LYS A 64 -9.92 1.39 -6.22
N VAL A 65 -8.71 1.88 -6.19
CA VAL A 65 -7.63 1.35 -5.36
C VAL A 65 -7.41 2.23 -4.14
N LEU A 66 -7.58 1.68 -2.94
CA LEU A 66 -7.13 2.31 -1.71
C LEU A 66 -5.69 1.88 -1.41
N LEU A 67 -4.80 2.83 -1.25
CA LEU A 67 -3.38 2.60 -0.99
C LEU A 67 -3.14 2.57 0.52
N LEU A 68 -2.72 1.41 1.03
CA LEU A 68 -2.33 1.24 2.43
C LEU A 68 -0.81 1.30 2.52
N HIS A 69 -0.31 2.41 3.09
CA HIS A 69 1.13 2.61 3.25
C HIS A 69 1.74 1.70 4.32
N GLY A 70 3.04 1.53 4.23
CA GLY A 70 3.88 0.76 5.13
C GLY A 70 4.25 1.51 6.42
N GLY A 71 5.33 1.12 6.99
CA GLY A 71 5.82 1.51 8.29
C GLY A 71 5.62 0.38 9.30
N PRO A 72 4.68 0.46 10.26
CA PRO A 72 3.59 1.44 10.49
C PRO A 72 4.04 2.88 10.73
N GLY A 73 3.13 3.83 10.54
CA GLY A 73 3.43 5.25 10.80
C GLY A 73 4.15 5.99 9.67
N ALA A 74 4.43 5.35 8.51
CA ALA A 74 4.86 6.06 7.30
C ALA A 74 3.70 6.91 6.74
N ASN A 75 3.68 7.22 5.46
CA ASN A 75 2.64 8.02 4.84
C ASN A 75 2.50 7.71 3.34
N HIS A 76 1.55 8.37 2.68
CA HIS A 76 1.22 8.15 1.27
C HIS A 76 2.29 8.57 0.26
N GLU A 77 3.25 9.43 0.63
CA GLU A 77 4.10 10.13 -0.34
C GLU A 77 4.92 9.21 -1.23
N TYR A 78 5.44 8.11 -0.72
CA TYR A 78 6.20 7.17 -1.55
C TYR A 78 5.35 6.45 -2.62
N PHE A 79 4.04 6.46 -2.50
CA PHE A 79 3.16 5.98 -3.55
C PHE A 79 3.02 6.94 -4.74
N GLN A 80 3.62 8.13 -4.72
CA GLN A 80 3.51 9.10 -5.83
C GLN A 80 4.01 8.54 -7.18
N ALA A 81 4.88 7.53 -7.18
CA ALA A 81 5.26 6.81 -8.39
C ALA A 81 4.06 6.27 -9.18
N ILE A 82 2.96 5.92 -8.51
CA ILE A 82 1.70 5.42 -9.11
C ILE A 82 1.09 6.42 -10.09
N GLU A 83 1.28 7.73 -9.88
CA GLU A 83 0.70 8.79 -10.72
C GLU A 83 1.19 8.73 -12.17
N SER A 84 2.35 8.11 -12.41
CA SER A 84 2.87 7.90 -13.77
C SER A 84 2.23 6.72 -14.52
N PHE A 85 1.52 5.83 -13.82
CA PHE A 85 1.01 4.56 -14.36
C PHE A 85 -0.51 4.44 -14.30
N PHE A 86 -1.14 4.59 -13.13
CA PHE A 86 -2.57 4.36 -12.95
C PHE A 86 -3.47 5.25 -13.80
N PRO A 87 -3.18 6.56 -13.99
CA PRO A 87 -3.98 7.42 -14.87
C PRO A 87 -4.03 6.93 -16.33
N LYS A 88 -2.94 6.39 -16.86
CA LYS A 88 -2.87 5.84 -18.22
C LYS A 88 -3.82 4.66 -18.43
N GLU A 89 -4.07 3.91 -17.36
CA GLU A 89 -4.96 2.75 -17.35
C GLU A 89 -6.37 3.08 -16.81
N SER A 90 -6.65 4.37 -16.61
CA SER A 90 -7.92 4.87 -16.07
C SER A 90 -8.29 4.25 -14.72
N ILE A 91 -7.31 3.96 -13.87
CA ILE A 91 -7.51 3.40 -12.52
C ILE A 91 -7.66 4.57 -11.54
N GLU A 92 -8.83 4.65 -10.88
CA GLU A 92 -9.06 5.60 -9.78
C GLU A 92 -8.34 5.10 -8.53
N PHE A 93 -7.67 5.97 -7.80
CA PHE A 93 -7.00 5.58 -6.58
C PHE A 93 -7.09 6.64 -5.50
N TYR A 94 -6.87 6.19 -4.26
CA TYR A 94 -6.95 7.00 -3.06
C TYR A 94 -5.65 6.89 -2.28
N TYR A 95 -4.97 8.00 -2.14
CA TYR A 95 -4.00 8.17 -1.06
C TYR A 95 -4.73 8.21 0.27
N TYR A 96 -4.12 7.65 1.29
CA TYR A 96 -4.66 7.60 2.62
C TYR A 96 -3.52 7.60 3.63
N ASP A 97 -3.53 8.57 4.54
CA ASP A 97 -2.65 8.59 5.70
C ASP A 97 -3.40 7.97 6.88
N GLN A 98 -2.90 6.86 7.40
CA GLN A 98 -3.47 6.19 8.56
C GLN A 98 -3.35 7.07 9.79
N LEU A 99 -4.18 6.85 10.81
CA LEU A 99 -4.11 7.61 12.06
C LEU A 99 -2.70 7.58 12.64
N GLY A 100 -2.19 8.75 12.98
CA GLY A 100 -0.81 8.94 13.43
C GLY A 100 0.18 9.31 12.34
N SER A 101 -0.22 9.24 11.05
CA SER A 101 0.63 9.53 9.90
C SER A 101 0.34 10.92 9.32
N GLU A 102 1.30 11.51 8.71
CA GLU A 102 1.45 12.80 8.01
C GLU A 102 0.30 13.79 8.18
N PHE A 103 -0.75 13.75 7.34
CA PHE A 103 -1.87 14.71 7.36
C PHE A 103 -3.06 14.27 8.22
N SER A 104 -3.00 13.08 8.83
CA SER A 104 -3.98 12.60 9.77
C SER A 104 -3.69 13.09 11.20
N ASP A 105 -4.69 13.04 12.08
CA ASP A 105 -4.49 13.35 13.50
C ASP A 105 -3.42 12.44 14.12
N LYS A 106 -2.63 12.98 15.04
CA LYS A 106 -1.47 12.29 15.66
C LYS A 106 -1.67 12.14 17.17
N PRO A 107 -2.60 11.28 17.63
CA PRO A 107 -2.72 10.97 19.06
C PRO A 107 -1.45 10.29 19.57
N LYS A 108 -1.20 10.42 20.89
CA LYS A 108 -0.02 9.83 21.54
C LYS A 108 -0.34 8.58 22.37
N ASP A 109 -1.60 8.15 22.39
CA ASP A 109 -2.02 7.01 23.18
C ASP A 109 -1.66 5.70 22.48
N GLU A 110 -0.72 4.96 23.05
CA GLU A 110 -0.20 3.72 22.49
C GLU A 110 -1.25 2.58 22.41
N SER A 111 -2.33 2.67 23.19
CA SER A 111 -3.43 1.71 23.10
C SER A 111 -4.11 1.67 21.72
N LEU A 112 -3.90 2.71 20.92
CA LEU A 112 -4.37 2.80 19.54
C LEU A 112 -3.51 2.01 18.53
N TRP A 113 -2.30 1.63 18.88
CA TRP A 113 -1.37 1.01 17.93
C TRP A 113 -1.54 -0.51 17.91
N THR A 114 -2.73 -0.97 17.50
CA THR A 114 -3.06 -2.39 17.36
C THR A 114 -3.59 -2.69 15.96
N ILE A 115 -3.31 -3.89 15.47
CA ILE A 115 -3.78 -4.34 14.14
C ILE A 115 -5.30 -4.21 14.03
N ALA A 116 -6.04 -4.66 15.05
CA ALA A 116 -7.51 -4.64 15.05
C ALA A 116 -8.08 -3.23 14.89
N ARG A 117 -7.49 -2.24 15.58
CA ARG A 117 -7.91 -0.83 15.48
C ARG A 117 -7.66 -0.28 14.07
N PHE A 118 -6.50 -0.57 13.46
CA PHE A 118 -6.22 -0.15 12.09
C PHE A 118 -7.16 -0.82 11.07
N VAL A 119 -7.53 -2.08 11.26
CA VAL A 119 -8.53 -2.77 10.43
C VAL A 119 -9.89 -2.09 10.51
N ASP A 120 -10.33 -1.70 11.72
CA ASP A 120 -11.60 -0.99 11.92
C ASP A 120 -11.55 0.43 11.31
N GLU A 121 -10.40 1.09 11.32
CA GLU A 121 -10.17 2.37 10.64
C GLU A 121 -10.34 2.22 9.12
N VAL A 122 -9.71 1.22 8.50
CA VAL A 122 -9.86 0.97 7.05
C VAL A 122 -11.33 0.75 6.68
N GLU A 123 -12.11 0.04 7.51
CA GLU A 123 -13.53 -0.16 7.25
C GLU A 123 -14.33 1.15 7.32
N GLN A 124 -14.03 2.03 8.27
CA GLN A 124 -14.65 3.34 8.36
C GLN A 124 -14.29 4.23 7.15
N VAL A 125 -13.02 4.20 6.72
CA VAL A 125 -12.56 4.89 5.51
C VAL A 125 -13.27 4.36 4.27
N ARG A 126 -13.35 3.03 4.09
CA ARG A 126 -14.10 2.40 2.99
C ARG A 126 -15.54 2.89 2.93
N GLN A 127 -16.25 2.90 4.07
CA GLN A 127 -17.63 3.35 4.15
C GLN A 127 -17.78 4.82 3.77
N ALA A 128 -16.91 5.69 4.30
CA ALA A 128 -16.92 7.13 4.01
C ALA A 128 -16.62 7.45 2.54
N LEU A 129 -15.79 6.61 1.89
CA LEU A 129 -15.48 6.71 0.46
C LEU A 129 -16.49 5.98 -0.43
N LYS A 130 -17.48 5.28 0.15
CA LYS A 130 -18.51 4.51 -0.55
C LYS A 130 -17.92 3.44 -1.49
N LEU A 131 -16.81 2.82 -1.06
CA LEU A 131 -16.20 1.70 -1.76
C LEU A 131 -16.96 0.41 -1.43
N ASN A 132 -17.06 -0.50 -2.39
CA ASN A 132 -17.83 -1.74 -2.24
C ASN A 132 -17.23 -2.88 -3.08
N LYS A 133 -17.78 -4.06 -2.94
CA LYS A 133 -17.34 -5.29 -3.63
C LYS A 133 -17.15 -5.13 -5.14
N GLU A 134 -17.93 -4.26 -5.79
CA GLU A 134 -17.89 -4.11 -7.25
C GLU A 134 -16.69 -3.28 -7.72
N ASN A 135 -16.09 -2.47 -6.82
CA ASN A 135 -15.06 -1.53 -7.21
C ASN A 135 -13.86 -1.43 -6.26
N PHE A 136 -13.93 -1.99 -5.05
CA PHE A 136 -12.95 -1.79 -4.00
C PHE A 136 -11.77 -2.74 -4.10
N ILE A 137 -10.60 -2.20 -4.40
CA ILE A 137 -9.32 -2.90 -4.42
C ILE A 137 -8.42 -2.28 -3.35
N ILE A 138 -7.74 -3.09 -2.58
CA ILE A 138 -6.67 -2.66 -1.69
C ILE A 138 -5.33 -2.99 -2.36
N LEU A 139 -4.40 -2.01 -2.36
CA LEU A 139 -2.98 -2.23 -2.56
C LEU A 139 -2.27 -1.86 -1.26
N GLY A 140 -1.77 -2.86 -0.56
CA GLY A 140 -1.01 -2.70 0.68
C GLY A 140 0.45 -3.03 0.47
N HIS A 141 1.34 -2.11 0.83
CA HIS A 141 2.79 -2.30 0.77
C HIS A 141 3.36 -2.45 2.17
N SER A 142 4.25 -3.43 2.38
CA SER A 142 4.91 -3.66 3.67
C SER A 142 3.86 -3.86 4.79
N TRP A 143 3.91 -3.12 5.90
CA TRP A 143 2.85 -3.10 6.92
C TRP A 143 1.44 -2.95 6.30
N GLY A 144 1.29 -2.15 5.24
CA GLY A 144 0.02 -2.04 4.51
C GLY A 144 -0.45 -3.38 3.93
N GLY A 145 0.47 -4.30 3.63
CA GLY A 145 0.17 -5.69 3.23
C GLY A 145 -0.41 -6.51 4.38
N ILE A 146 0.17 -6.40 5.60
CA ILE A 146 -0.41 -7.00 6.82
C ILE A 146 -1.82 -6.45 7.06
N LEU A 147 -1.97 -5.13 7.02
CA LEU A 147 -3.25 -4.47 7.24
C LEU A 147 -4.30 -4.89 6.21
N GLY A 148 -3.91 -4.99 4.93
CA GLY A 148 -4.78 -5.45 3.85
C GLY A 148 -5.19 -6.91 4.03
N LEU A 149 -4.28 -7.77 4.46
CA LEU A 149 -4.54 -9.19 4.74
C LEU A 149 -5.50 -9.37 5.92
N GLU A 150 -5.26 -8.67 7.03
CA GLU A 150 -6.16 -8.68 8.21
C GLU A 150 -7.53 -8.10 7.89
N TYR A 151 -7.58 -7.04 7.07
CA TYR A 151 -8.84 -6.51 6.57
C TYR A 151 -9.59 -7.57 5.73
N ALA A 152 -8.90 -8.28 4.86
CA ALA A 152 -9.51 -9.31 4.03
C ALA A 152 -10.04 -10.48 4.88
N PHE A 153 -9.34 -10.94 5.91
CA PHE A 153 -9.85 -11.98 6.82
C PHE A 153 -11.18 -11.58 7.47
N LYS A 154 -11.34 -10.32 7.82
CA LYS A 154 -12.56 -9.81 8.47
C LYS A 154 -13.65 -9.40 7.48
N TYR A 155 -13.28 -8.80 6.34
CA TYR A 155 -14.19 -8.08 5.45
C TYR A 155 -14.03 -8.41 3.95
N GLN A 156 -13.53 -9.60 3.55
CA GLN A 156 -13.33 -9.95 2.15
C GLN A 156 -14.59 -9.81 1.26
N ASN A 157 -15.78 -9.91 1.87
CA ASN A 157 -17.05 -9.73 1.14
C ASN A 157 -17.27 -8.29 0.64
N ASN A 158 -16.50 -7.32 1.13
CA ASN A 158 -16.52 -5.93 0.69
C ASN A 158 -15.43 -5.63 -0.36
N LEU A 159 -14.47 -6.57 -0.56
CA LEU A 159 -13.35 -6.41 -1.47
C LEU A 159 -13.62 -7.03 -2.84
N LYS A 160 -13.22 -6.32 -3.89
CA LYS A 160 -13.10 -6.87 -5.24
C LYS A 160 -11.80 -7.68 -5.39
N ALA A 161 -10.69 -7.15 -4.87
CA ALA A 161 -9.38 -7.80 -4.90
C ALA A 161 -8.43 -7.19 -3.84
N LEU A 162 -7.36 -7.93 -3.55
CA LEU A 162 -6.27 -7.49 -2.67
C LEU A 162 -4.92 -7.64 -3.40
N ILE A 163 -4.09 -6.62 -3.31
CA ILE A 163 -2.69 -6.64 -3.78
C ILE A 163 -1.79 -6.48 -2.56
N ILE A 164 -0.96 -7.47 -2.30
CA ILE A 164 0.01 -7.51 -1.21
C ILE A 164 1.39 -7.31 -1.82
N SER A 165 1.95 -6.15 -1.61
CA SER A 165 3.24 -5.77 -2.18
C SER A 165 4.33 -5.86 -1.12
N ASN A 166 5.33 -6.69 -1.40
CA ASN A 166 6.55 -6.78 -0.59
C ASN A 166 6.26 -7.05 0.89
N MET A 167 5.43 -8.10 1.14
CA MET A 167 5.08 -8.53 2.49
C MET A 167 4.81 -10.04 2.53
N VAL A 168 5.36 -10.70 3.53
CA VAL A 168 5.17 -12.12 3.84
C VAL A 168 4.01 -12.33 4.83
N PRO A 169 3.45 -13.53 4.96
CA PRO A 169 2.32 -13.79 5.85
C PRO A 169 2.73 -14.13 7.29
N SER A 170 4.02 -13.97 7.63
CA SER A 170 4.57 -14.33 8.95
C SER A 170 5.77 -13.44 9.29
N ILE A 171 5.69 -12.74 10.40
CA ILE A 171 6.82 -11.97 10.94
C ILE A 171 7.92 -12.86 11.53
N PRO A 172 7.62 -13.99 12.23
CA PRO A 172 8.66 -14.94 12.57
C PRO A 172 9.52 -15.42 11.39
N ASP A 173 8.89 -15.68 10.24
CA ASP A 173 9.62 -16.09 9.02
C ASP A 173 10.42 -14.92 8.41
N TYR A 174 9.93 -13.69 8.50
CA TYR A 174 10.69 -12.49 8.13
C TYR A 174 11.95 -12.34 9.02
N ILE A 175 11.81 -12.50 10.33
CA ILE A 175 12.93 -12.44 11.28
C ILE A 175 13.96 -13.54 10.94
N ASP A 176 13.50 -14.75 10.68
CA ASP A 176 14.39 -15.88 10.31
C ASP A 176 15.15 -15.59 9.02
N TYR A 177 14.46 -15.10 7.97
CA TYR A 177 15.09 -14.74 6.70
C TYR A 177 16.12 -13.63 6.86
N ALA A 178 15.79 -12.57 7.60
CA ALA A 178 16.72 -11.48 7.88
C ALA A 178 18.00 -11.97 8.58
N ASN A 179 17.85 -12.83 9.59
CA ASN A 179 18.97 -13.31 10.41
C ASN A 179 19.80 -14.42 9.76
N ASN A 180 19.16 -15.37 9.08
CA ASN A 180 19.82 -16.58 8.60
C ASN A 180 20.17 -16.54 7.11
N VAL A 181 19.55 -15.63 6.33
CA VAL A 181 19.80 -15.53 4.89
C VAL A 181 20.45 -14.22 4.50
N LEU A 182 19.98 -13.08 5.04
CA LEU A 182 20.46 -11.75 4.62
C LEU A 182 21.63 -11.27 5.48
N ALA A 183 21.57 -11.42 6.81
CA ALA A 183 22.65 -11.03 7.71
C ALA A 183 24.02 -11.62 7.33
N PRO A 184 24.14 -12.92 6.99
CA PRO A 184 25.43 -13.50 6.58
C PRO A 184 26.03 -12.92 5.29
N LYS A 185 25.25 -12.14 4.52
CA LYS A 185 25.72 -11.46 3.29
C LYS A 185 26.30 -10.06 3.57
N LEU A 186 26.18 -9.58 4.80
CA LEU A 186 26.84 -8.34 5.23
C LEU A 186 28.34 -8.56 5.40
N ASP A 187 29.08 -7.44 5.41
CA ASP A 187 30.49 -7.50 5.83
C ASP A 187 30.59 -8.08 7.25
N PRO A 188 31.49 -9.03 7.51
CA PRO A 188 31.60 -9.70 8.81
C PRO A 188 31.83 -8.75 9.99
N GLU A 189 32.64 -7.68 9.81
CA GLU A 189 32.88 -6.72 10.88
C GLU A 189 31.65 -5.82 11.13
N VAL A 190 30.93 -5.45 10.07
CA VAL A 190 29.65 -4.73 10.18
C VAL A 190 28.62 -5.59 10.93
N LEU A 191 28.46 -6.86 10.54
CA LEU A 191 27.53 -7.77 11.20
C LEU A 191 27.88 -7.98 12.65
N LYS A 192 29.16 -8.19 12.95
CA LYS A 192 29.65 -8.34 14.34
C LYS A 192 29.26 -7.12 15.17
N ARG A 193 29.50 -5.92 14.65
CA ARG A 193 29.18 -4.68 15.37
C ARG A 193 27.67 -4.53 15.60
N ILE A 194 26.84 -4.86 14.60
CA ILE A 194 25.37 -4.91 14.74
C ILE A 194 24.97 -5.86 15.88
N ARG A 195 25.53 -7.08 15.90
CA ARG A 195 25.22 -8.10 16.93
C ARG A 195 25.68 -7.69 18.34
N GLU A 196 26.74 -6.92 18.47
CA GLU A 196 27.17 -6.35 19.76
C GLU A 196 26.08 -5.45 20.35
N TYR A 197 25.45 -4.56 19.56
CA TYR A 197 24.34 -3.71 20.01
C TYR A 197 23.08 -4.54 20.32
N GLU A 198 22.75 -5.49 19.48
CA GLU A 198 21.59 -6.39 19.70
C GLU A 198 21.73 -7.23 20.98
N SER A 199 22.95 -7.67 21.34
CA SER A 199 23.20 -8.47 22.52
C SER A 199 22.92 -7.74 23.84
N VAL A 200 22.91 -6.42 23.83
CA VAL A 200 22.61 -5.56 24.97
C VAL A 200 21.32 -4.76 24.77
N GLU A 201 20.54 -5.11 23.74
CA GLU A 201 19.26 -4.47 23.36
C GLU A 201 19.36 -2.96 23.14
N ASP A 202 20.52 -2.45 22.73
CA ASP A 202 20.75 -1.04 22.44
C ASP A 202 20.31 -0.67 21.01
N TYR A 203 19.04 -0.93 20.72
CA TYR A 203 18.42 -0.73 19.39
C TYR A 203 18.24 0.75 19.00
N SER A 204 18.33 1.65 19.96
CA SER A 204 18.24 3.11 19.72
C SER A 204 19.58 3.76 19.41
N ASN A 205 20.66 3.02 19.46
CA ASN A 205 22.01 3.54 19.22
C ASN A 205 22.15 4.08 17.80
N THR A 206 22.69 5.27 17.66
CA THR A 206 22.85 5.93 16.35
C THR A 206 23.83 5.19 15.44
N GLU A 207 24.89 4.57 15.99
CA GLU A 207 25.82 3.76 15.20
C GLU A 207 25.14 2.48 14.71
N TYR A 208 24.36 1.80 15.57
CA TYR A 208 23.56 0.63 15.19
C TYR A 208 22.66 0.93 13.99
N LEU A 209 21.87 2.00 14.08
CA LEU A 209 20.98 2.42 12.99
C LEU A 209 21.75 2.79 11.73
N SER A 210 22.86 3.53 11.88
CA SER A 210 23.71 3.93 10.74
C SER A 210 24.37 2.74 10.03
N LEU A 211 24.77 1.71 10.77
CA LEU A 211 25.33 0.48 10.17
C LEU A 211 24.27 -0.22 9.30
N ILE A 212 23.04 -0.31 9.77
CA ILE A 212 21.94 -0.92 9.01
C ILE A 212 21.59 -0.04 7.80
N GLU A 213 21.41 1.26 7.98
CA GLU A 213 21.08 2.20 6.90
C GLU A 213 22.14 2.21 5.78
N ASN A 214 23.41 2.17 6.11
CA ASN A 214 24.49 2.28 5.11
C ASN A 214 24.84 0.94 4.46
N HIS A 215 24.66 -0.20 5.12
CA HIS A 215 25.16 -1.50 4.64
C HIS A 215 24.07 -2.47 4.23
N TYR A 216 22.85 -2.33 4.77
CA TYR A 216 21.71 -3.22 4.50
C TYR A 216 20.67 -2.55 3.57
N TYR A 217 20.30 -1.30 3.83
CA TYR A 217 19.24 -0.61 3.07
C TYR A 217 19.53 -0.48 1.57
N PRO A 218 20.75 -0.11 1.12
CA PRO A 218 21.05 -0.03 -0.31
C PRO A 218 21.06 -1.38 -1.05
N LYS A 219 20.92 -2.48 -0.34
CA LYS A 219 20.88 -3.84 -0.91
C LYS A 219 19.49 -4.45 -0.91
N HIS A 220 18.68 -4.15 0.12
CA HIS A 220 17.46 -4.88 0.40
C HIS A 220 16.22 -3.98 0.54
N VAL A 221 16.39 -2.70 0.88
CA VAL A 221 15.28 -1.76 1.04
C VAL A 221 15.01 -1.01 -0.27
N LEU A 222 16.01 -0.33 -0.82
CA LEU A 222 15.98 0.22 -2.17
C LEU A 222 17.39 0.13 -2.79
N ARG A 223 17.51 -0.60 -3.89
CA ARG A 223 18.79 -0.95 -4.51
C ARG A 223 19.40 0.18 -5.34
N MET A 224 19.72 1.26 -4.66
CA MET A 224 20.50 2.38 -5.19
C MET A 224 21.24 3.09 -4.06
N PRO A 225 22.31 3.86 -4.36
CA PRO A 225 22.98 4.69 -3.37
C PRO A 225 21.98 5.62 -2.67
N LEU A 226 22.14 5.82 -1.35
CA LEU A 226 21.21 6.60 -0.53
C LEU A 226 20.99 8.02 -1.06
N GLU A 227 22.05 8.64 -1.58
CA GLU A 227 22.02 9.99 -2.19
C GLU A 227 21.14 10.08 -3.46
N ASN A 228 20.83 8.95 -4.07
CA ASN A 228 20.00 8.87 -5.27
C ASN A 228 18.55 8.45 -4.98
N TRP A 229 18.19 8.26 -3.71
CA TRP A 229 16.85 7.85 -3.37
C TRP A 229 15.81 8.90 -3.79
N PRO A 230 14.67 8.47 -4.36
CA PRO A 230 13.65 9.37 -4.89
C PRO A 230 13.08 10.29 -3.80
N ASN A 231 12.90 11.57 -4.13
CA ASN A 231 12.40 12.57 -3.19
C ASN A 231 11.08 12.19 -2.49
N PRO A 232 10.05 11.61 -3.17
CA PRO A 232 8.83 11.18 -2.48
C PRO A 232 9.09 10.13 -1.39
N LEU A 233 10.04 9.23 -1.62
CA LEU A 233 10.44 8.24 -0.64
C LEU A 233 11.17 8.89 0.55
N LEU A 234 12.14 9.76 0.27
CA LEU A 234 12.87 10.47 1.33
C LEU A 234 11.93 11.29 2.22
N ARG A 235 10.93 11.98 1.64
CA ARG A 235 9.93 12.70 2.43
C ARG A 235 9.12 11.77 3.31
N SER A 236 8.68 10.64 2.75
CA SER A 236 7.92 9.64 3.51
C SER A 236 8.73 9.11 4.70
N LEU A 237 10.00 8.77 4.49
CA LEU A 237 10.90 8.31 5.56
C LEU A 237 11.13 9.39 6.62
N THR A 238 11.39 10.63 6.18
CA THR A 238 11.64 11.76 7.09
C THR A 238 10.43 12.05 7.97
N ASN A 239 9.22 11.94 7.41
CA ASN A 239 7.96 12.23 8.08
C ASN A 239 7.31 11.00 8.73
N THR A 240 7.99 9.86 8.74
CA THR A 240 7.52 8.67 9.44
C THR A 240 7.37 8.94 10.94
N ASN A 241 6.21 8.60 11.51
CA ASN A 241 5.98 8.65 12.94
C ASN A 241 6.77 7.53 13.64
N LYS A 242 7.92 7.90 14.18
CA LYS A 242 8.86 6.95 14.79
C LYS A 242 8.29 6.26 16.04
N ASP A 243 7.43 6.93 16.80
CA ASP A 243 6.81 6.33 18.00
C ASP A 243 5.95 5.12 17.59
N ILE A 244 5.15 5.26 16.54
CA ILE A 244 4.33 4.14 16.00
C ILE A 244 5.22 3.08 15.37
N TYR A 245 6.19 3.50 14.56
CA TYR A 245 7.09 2.59 13.85
C TYR A 245 7.83 1.68 14.84
N VAL A 246 8.52 2.26 15.82
CA VAL A 246 9.28 1.52 16.82
C VAL A 246 8.38 0.62 17.68
N ARG A 247 7.20 1.13 18.10
CA ARG A 247 6.27 0.36 18.93
C ARG A 247 5.70 -0.87 18.22
N MET A 248 5.46 -0.77 16.90
CA MET A 248 4.81 -1.85 16.16
C MET A 248 5.79 -2.75 15.40
N GLN A 249 6.79 -2.17 14.73
CA GLN A 249 7.75 -2.88 13.88
C GLN A 249 9.11 -3.08 14.57
N GLY A 250 9.59 -2.04 15.27
CA GLY A 250 10.95 -1.97 15.76
C GLY A 250 11.75 -0.85 15.08
N PRO A 251 13.05 -0.74 15.36
CA PRO A 251 13.83 0.44 14.97
C PRO A 251 14.26 0.48 13.49
N SER A 252 14.14 -0.64 12.75
CA SER A 252 14.67 -0.74 11.38
C SER A 252 14.02 -1.84 10.56
N GLU A 253 14.37 -1.93 9.27
CA GLU A 253 13.97 -3.01 8.36
C GLU A 253 14.90 -4.25 8.44
N PHE A 254 15.75 -4.34 9.44
CA PHE A 254 16.62 -5.51 9.67
C PHE A 254 15.95 -6.56 10.58
N GLY A 255 14.69 -6.87 10.31
CA GLY A 255 13.86 -7.75 11.13
C GLY A 255 13.12 -6.98 12.22
N VAL A 256 12.30 -7.71 12.98
CA VAL A 256 11.51 -7.19 14.09
C VAL A 256 12.18 -7.61 15.40
N VAL A 257 12.46 -6.64 16.26
CA VAL A 257 13.20 -6.87 17.51
C VAL A 257 12.41 -6.36 18.73
N GLY A 258 12.87 -6.71 19.92
CA GLY A 258 12.28 -6.27 21.20
C GLY A 258 10.87 -6.85 21.42
N ASP A 259 9.97 -6.01 21.94
CA ASP A 259 8.57 -6.30 22.25
C ASP A 259 7.58 -5.70 21.25
N ALA A 260 8.02 -5.52 20.01
CA ALA A 260 7.20 -4.92 18.95
C ALA A 260 5.88 -5.69 18.73
N VAL A 261 4.79 -4.95 18.53
CA VAL A 261 3.42 -5.50 18.39
C VAL A 261 3.29 -6.56 17.31
N LEU A 262 4.06 -6.44 16.22
CA LEU A 262 3.99 -7.36 15.07
C LEU A 262 4.82 -8.63 15.25
N LYS A 263 5.68 -8.74 16.27
CA LYS A 263 6.70 -9.79 16.39
C LYS A 263 6.18 -11.21 16.21
N GLU A 264 5.03 -11.51 16.79
CA GLU A 264 4.44 -12.86 16.77
C GLU A 264 3.32 -13.02 15.73
N TRP A 265 3.14 -12.01 14.82
CA TRP A 265 2.10 -12.07 13.83
C TRP A 265 2.39 -13.14 12.77
N ASP A 266 1.49 -14.12 12.65
CA ASP A 266 1.56 -15.22 11.68
C ASP A 266 0.16 -15.61 11.19
N ARG A 267 -0.05 -15.60 9.86
CA ARG A 267 -1.31 -15.95 9.19
C ARG A 267 -1.17 -17.06 8.16
N LYS A 268 -0.07 -17.76 8.14
CA LYS A 268 0.17 -18.86 7.17
C LYS A 268 -0.97 -19.86 7.12
N ASN A 269 -1.48 -20.27 8.27
CA ASN A 269 -2.54 -21.28 8.37
C ASN A 269 -3.93 -20.77 7.97
N ASP A 270 -4.11 -19.45 7.87
CA ASP A 270 -5.39 -18.82 7.57
C ASP A 270 -5.56 -18.49 6.08
N LEU A 271 -4.50 -18.47 5.28
CA LEU A 271 -4.49 -18.02 3.89
C LEU A 271 -5.57 -18.67 3.03
N LYS A 272 -5.82 -19.99 3.20
CA LYS A 272 -6.84 -20.75 2.48
C LYS A 272 -8.29 -20.29 2.73
N LYS A 273 -8.52 -19.45 3.74
CA LYS A 273 -9.84 -18.86 4.01
C LYS A 273 -10.18 -17.71 3.05
N LEU A 274 -9.19 -17.17 2.35
CA LEU A 274 -9.35 -16.06 1.43
C LEU A 274 -9.80 -16.57 0.05
N LYS A 275 -10.91 -16.01 -0.45
CA LYS A 275 -11.59 -16.43 -1.68
C LYS A 275 -11.56 -15.39 -2.79
N ILE A 276 -11.20 -14.14 -2.45
CA ILE A 276 -11.11 -13.05 -3.43
C ILE A 276 -9.84 -13.20 -4.28
N PRO A 277 -9.78 -12.56 -5.46
CA PRO A 277 -8.53 -12.45 -6.22
C PRO A 277 -7.43 -11.74 -5.40
N ILE A 278 -6.25 -12.36 -5.32
CA ILE A 278 -5.10 -11.81 -4.58
C ILE A 278 -3.87 -11.84 -5.46
N LEU A 279 -3.20 -10.70 -5.58
CA LEU A 279 -1.86 -10.60 -6.15
C LEU A 279 -0.85 -10.42 -5.02
N THR A 280 0.16 -11.30 -4.96
CA THR A 280 1.34 -11.09 -4.12
C THR A 280 2.51 -10.65 -4.98
N ILE A 281 3.33 -9.74 -4.47
CA ILE A 281 4.47 -9.17 -5.19
C ILE A 281 5.72 -9.35 -4.34
N GLY A 282 6.77 -9.92 -4.93
CA GLY A 282 8.06 -10.10 -4.25
C GLY A 282 9.23 -9.61 -5.08
N GLY A 283 10.11 -8.83 -4.47
CA GLY A 283 11.39 -8.43 -5.05
C GLY A 283 12.48 -9.46 -4.78
N GLU A 284 13.32 -9.76 -5.78
CA GLU A 284 14.42 -10.73 -5.64
C GLU A 284 15.37 -10.39 -4.49
N TYR A 285 15.53 -9.10 -4.19
CA TYR A 285 16.47 -8.58 -3.21
C TYR A 285 15.79 -8.01 -1.95
N ASP A 286 14.50 -8.29 -1.78
CA ASP A 286 13.69 -7.77 -0.68
C ASP A 286 14.25 -8.12 0.71
N THR A 287 13.89 -7.34 1.71
CA THR A 287 14.12 -7.65 3.12
C THR A 287 13.33 -8.89 3.58
N MET A 288 12.29 -9.24 2.82
CA MET A 288 11.41 -10.38 3.08
C MET A 288 11.54 -11.42 1.97
N ASP A 289 11.44 -12.71 2.32
CA ASP A 289 11.68 -13.81 1.38
C ASP A 289 10.67 -13.81 0.20
N PRO A 290 11.12 -13.55 -1.05
CA PRO A 290 10.24 -13.58 -2.22
C PRO A 290 9.62 -14.97 -2.47
N LYS A 291 10.29 -16.05 -2.03
CA LYS A 291 9.74 -17.41 -2.13
C LYS A 291 8.54 -17.62 -1.22
N GLN A 292 8.51 -16.97 -0.07
CA GLN A 292 7.32 -16.99 0.78
C GLN A 292 6.17 -16.19 0.18
N MET A 293 6.45 -15.09 -0.50
CA MET A 293 5.40 -14.33 -1.21
C MET A 293 4.83 -15.15 -2.38
N GLU A 294 5.69 -15.86 -3.11
CA GLU A 294 5.24 -16.82 -4.13
C GLU A 294 4.43 -17.97 -3.52
N TRP A 295 4.90 -18.55 -2.42
CA TRP A 295 4.17 -19.60 -1.70
C TRP A 295 2.81 -19.09 -1.22
N MET A 296 2.72 -17.89 -0.64
CA MET A 296 1.47 -17.28 -0.20
C MET A 296 0.43 -17.19 -1.34
N SER A 297 0.86 -16.90 -2.57
CA SER A 297 -0.03 -16.87 -3.74
C SER A 297 -0.65 -18.23 -4.06
N LYS A 298 0.03 -19.32 -3.71
CA LYS A 298 -0.43 -20.71 -3.95
C LYS A 298 -1.36 -21.21 -2.84
N GLU A 299 -1.26 -20.64 -1.63
CA GLU A 299 -2.09 -21.03 -0.48
C GLU A 299 -3.46 -20.35 -0.46
N VAL A 300 -3.62 -19.20 -1.11
CA VAL A 300 -4.91 -18.54 -1.27
C VAL A 300 -5.70 -19.14 -2.44
N GLN A 301 -7.04 -19.09 -2.40
CA GLN A 301 -7.85 -19.80 -3.40
C GLN A 301 -7.74 -19.22 -4.81
N ASN A 302 -7.55 -17.91 -4.95
CA ASN A 302 -7.45 -17.18 -6.23
C ASN A 302 -6.20 -16.29 -6.23
N GLY A 303 -5.04 -16.91 -6.07
CA GLY A 303 -3.76 -16.19 -5.98
C GLY A 303 -3.05 -16.08 -7.32
N SER A 304 -2.30 -14.99 -7.44
CA SER A 304 -1.33 -14.74 -8.51
C SER A 304 -0.03 -14.19 -7.88
N TYR A 305 1.09 -14.44 -8.52
CA TYR A 305 2.39 -13.93 -8.07
C TYR A 305 3.03 -13.06 -9.14
N LEU A 306 3.57 -11.92 -8.73
CA LEU A 306 4.42 -11.06 -9.55
C LEU A 306 5.83 -11.07 -8.98
N HIS A 307 6.77 -11.64 -9.71
CA HIS A 307 8.18 -11.57 -9.38
C HIS A 307 8.81 -10.30 -9.95
N CYS A 308 9.54 -9.55 -9.11
CA CYS A 308 10.32 -8.40 -9.48
C CYS A 308 11.82 -8.74 -9.44
N PRO A 309 12.43 -9.18 -10.56
CA PRO A 309 13.79 -9.71 -10.57
C PRO A 309 14.87 -8.67 -10.26
N ASN A 310 14.57 -7.39 -10.44
CA ASN A 310 15.46 -6.29 -10.07
C ASN A 310 15.02 -5.59 -8.78
N GLY A 311 13.85 -5.96 -8.23
CA GLY A 311 13.21 -5.30 -7.12
C GLY A 311 13.79 -5.67 -5.76
N SER A 312 13.68 -4.74 -4.83
CA SER A 312 13.88 -4.93 -3.40
C SER A 312 12.60 -4.61 -2.63
N HIS A 313 12.66 -4.16 -1.38
CA HIS A 313 11.46 -3.84 -0.60
C HIS A 313 10.59 -2.75 -1.25
N TRP A 314 11.19 -1.80 -1.94
CA TRP A 314 10.48 -0.83 -2.78
C TRP A 314 10.57 -1.14 -4.27
N SER A 315 10.14 -2.36 -4.67
CA SER A 315 10.11 -2.82 -6.07
C SER A 315 9.40 -1.85 -7.02
N MET A 316 8.48 -1.05 -6.49
CA MET A 316 7.80 0.02 -7.26
C MET A 316 8.74 1.15 -7.72
N TYR A 317 9.99 1.18 -7.24
CA TYR A 317 11.03 2.11 -7.66
C TYR A 317 12.17 1.43 -8.41
N ASP A 318 12.74 0.35 -7.89
CA ASP A 318 13.93 -0.29 -8.47
C ASP A 318 13.61 -1.36 -9.53
N ASP A 319 12.36 -1.82 -9.63
CA ASP A 319 11.85 -2.64 -10.75
C ASP A 319 10.52 -2.07 -11.30
N GLN A 320 10.49 -0.75 -11.49
CA GLN A 320 9.28 0.05 -11.66
C GLN A 320 8.38 -0.41 -12.80
N GLU A 321 8.94 -0.64 -14.01
CA GLU A 321 8.15 -1.03 -15.17
C GLU A 321 7.50 -2.40 -14.99
N ASN A 322 8.26 -3.40 -14.52
CA ASN A 322 7.74 -4.73 -14.27
C ASN A 322 6.66 -4.70 -13.17
N TYR A 323 6.94 -3.98 -12.09
CA TYR A 323 5.99 -3.81 -10.98
C TYR A 323 4.65 -3.23 -11.47
N PHE A 324 4.66 -2.08 -12.13
CA PHE A 324 3.42 -1.42 -12.53
C PHE A 324 2.72 -2.11 -13.70
N ASN A 325 3.44 -2.72 -14.63
CA ASN A 325 2.83 -3.56 -15.67
C ASN A 325 2.09 -4.75 -15.07
N GLY A 326 2.69 -5.42 -14.08
CA GLY A 326 2.05 -6.52 -13.37
C GLY A 326 0.82 -6.10 -12.57
N VAL A 327 0.93 -5.03 -11.78
CA VAL A 327 -0.18 -4.48 -10.97
C VAL A 327 -1.35 -4.03 -11.85
N THR A 328 -1.08 -3.23 -12.87
CA THR A 328 -2.15 -2.73 -13.77
C THR A 328 -2.75 -3.86 -14.60
N GLY A 329 -1.93 -4.82 -15.04
CA GLY A 329 -2.39 -6.04 -15.72
C GLY A 329 -3.35 -6.85 -14.86
N PHE A 330 -3.01 -7.08 -13.58
CA PHE A 330 -3.89 -7.76 -12.63
C PHE A 330 -5.22 -7.01 -12.44
N ILE A 331 -5.17 -5.69 -12.20
CA ILE A 331 -6.38 -4.87 -12.01
C ILE A 331 -7.26 -4.89 -13.25
N LYS A 332 -6.69 -4.90 -14.45
CA LYS A 332 -7.44 -4.96 -15.72
C LYS A 332 -8.12 -6.30 -15.95
N ALA A 333 -7.52 -7.38 -15.49
CA ALA A 333 -8.05 -8.74 -15.61
C ALA A 333 -9.18 -9.05 -14.61
N LEU A 334 -9.40 -8.21 -13.60
CA LEU A 334 -10.51 -8.40 -12.64
C LEU A 334 -11.88 -8.28 -13.33
N PRO A 335 -12.86 -9.14 -12.98
CA PRO A 335 -14.19 -9.14 -13.56
C PRO A 335 -14.99 -7.86 -13.34
#